data_43f71c686ab4465b83ec8d91f90fc187
#
_entry.id   43f71c686ab4465b83ec8d91f90fc187
#
_cell.length_a   1.000
_cell.length_b   1.000
_cell.length_c   1.000
_cell.angle_alpha   90.00
_cell.angle_beta   90.00
_cell.angle_gamma   90.00
#
_symmetry.space_group_name_H-M   'P 1'
#
loop_
_entity.id
_entity.type
_entity.pdbx_description
1 polymer ?
#
loop_
_entity_poly.entity_id
_entity_poly.type
_entity_poly.pdbx_seq_one_letter_code
_entity_poly.pdbx_strand_id
1 'polypeptide(L)'
;MEKRTKEQRLDQNRTPYLDAYVSYLDSDPTCFDVPGHKRGHFETDLSRKLSPLFANDDVNAPYGMDNLAYPKTVIKEAEELMAQAMHADHCFFSVNGTTGGILAAFLGCLNEKDKVILPGNVHKSVINGLILSGAVPVFVSPQI
;
A
#
# COMPACT_ATOMS: atom_id res chain seq x y z
N MET A 1 -16.10 -22.29 14.41
CA MET A 1 -16.53 -21.49 13.23
C MET A 1 -17.65 -20.59 13.69
N GLU A 2 -17.33 -19.39 14.12
CA GLU A 2 -18.30 -18.37 14.47
C GLU A 2 -19.01 -17.90 13.20
N LYS A 3 -20.34 -17.86 13.24
CA LYS A 3 -21.15 -17.35 12.12
C LYS A 3 -20.80 -15.88 11.92
N ARG A 4 -20.15 -15.56 10.76
CA ARG A 4 -20.05 -14.16 10.29
C ARG A 4 -21.46 -13.55 10.37
N THR A 5 -21.65 -12.61 11.27
CA THR A 5 -22.79 -11.69 11.27
C THR A 5 -22.82 -11.06 9.88
N LYS A 6 -24.03 -10.84 9.33
CA LYS A 6 -24.20 -10.14 8.04
C LYS A 6 -23.47 -8.81 8.11
N GLU A 7 -22.23 -8.77 7.64
CA GLU A 7 -21.44 -7.56 7.56
C GLU A 7 -22.17 -6.59 6.65
N GLN A 8 -22.42 -5.40 7.15
CA GLN A 8 -23.07 -4.35 6.38
C GLN A 8 -22.21 -4.06 5.16
N ARG A 9 -22.76 -4.21 3.96
CA ARG A 9 -22.06 -3.96 2.71
C ARG A 9 -21.69 -2.50 2.63
N LEU A 10 -20.37 -2.20 2.54
CA LEU A 10 -19.87 -0.85 2.35
C LEU A 10 -20.20 -0.34 0.94
N ASP A 11 -20.40 0.95 0.81
CA ASP A 11 -20.58 1.59 -0.51
C ASP A 11 -19.23 1.65 -1.22
N GLN A 12 -19.08 0.80 -2.25
CA GLN A 12 -17.86 0.66 -3.04
C GLN A 12 -17.58 1.84 -3.98
N ASN A 13 -18.49 2.82 -4.08
CA ASN A 13 -18.27 4.05 -4.86
C ASN A 13 -17.56 5.13 -4.03
N ARG A 14 -17.38 4.93 -2.73
CA ARG A 14 -16.64 5.87 -1.88
C ARG A 14 -15.15 5.86 -2.20
N THR A 15 -14.55 7.05 -2.17
CA THR A 15 -13.12 7.27 -2.41
C THR A 15 -12.49 8.05 -1.24
N PRO A 16 -12.44 7.46 -0.01
CA PRO A 16 -12.14 8.22 1.21
C PRO A 16 -10.84 9.00 1.16
N TYR A 17 -9.78 8.38 0.64
CA TYR A 17 -8.47 9.03 0.52
C TYR A 17 -8.47 10.13 -0.54
N LEU A 18 -9.06 9.89 -1.71
CA LEU A 18 -9.17 10.89 -2.77
C LEU A 18 -10.01 12.08 -2.33
N ASP A 19 -11.14 11.83 -1.66
CA ASP A 19 -12.03 12.89 -1.16
C ASP A 19 -11.30 13.76 -0.13
N ALA A 20 -10.53 13.16 0.77
CA ALA A 20 -9.70 13.89 1.73
C ALA A 20 -8.59 14.68 1.04
N TYR A 21 -7.97 14.11 0.00
CA TYR A 21 -6.92 14.77 -0.77
C TYR A 21 -7.47 16.00 -1.52
N VAL A 22 -8.60 15.87 -2.19
CA VAL A 22 -9.26 17.00 -2.86
C VAL A 22 -9.60 18.10 -1.85
N SER A 23 -10.17 17.75 -0.71
CA SER A 23 -10.49 18.68 0.36
C SER A 23 -9.24 19.38 0.91
N TYR A 24 -8.12 18.67 1.03
CA TYR A 24 -6.84 19.24 1.43
C TYR A 24 -6.34 20.25 0.40
N LEU A 25 -6.40 19.93 -0.90
CA LEU A 25 -6.00 20.85 -1.97
C LEU A 25 -6.88 22.10 -1.99
N ASP A 26 -8.19 21.94 -1.87
CA ASP A 26 -9.16 23.06 -1.89
C ASP A 26 -8.98 24.02 -0.70
N SER A 27 -8.44 23.54 0.42
CA SER A 27 -8.15 24.36 1.60
C SER A 27 -6.95 25.30 1.39
N ASP A 28 -6.19 25.12 0.33
CA ASP A 28 -4.96 25.85 -0.03
C ASP A 28 -4.00 26.09 1.15
N PRO A 29 -3.60 25.05 1.87
CA PRO A 29 -2.80 25.21 3.07
C PRO A 29 -1.38 25.67 2.74
N THR A 30 -0.79 26.46 3.63
CA THR A 30 0.63 26.80 3.55
C THR A 30 1.48 25.55 3.80
N CYS A 31 2.23 25.11 2.79
CA CYS A 31 3.00 23.86 2.82
C CYS A 31 4.37 24.05 3.48
N PHE A 32 4.54 23.56 4.70
CA PHE A 32 5.83 23.45 5.38
C PHE A 32 6.38 21.99 5.39
N ASP A 33 5.59 21.05 4.92
CA ASP A 33 5.88 19.63 4.83
C ASP A 33 6.68 19.27 3.57
N VAL A 34 7.02 17.99 3.44
CA VAL A 34 7.53 17.39 2.20
C VAL A 34 6.33 16.93 1.36
N PRO A 35 6.48 16.83 0.03
CA PRO A 35 7.69 17.01 -0.77
C PRO A 35 8.06 18.48 -1.05
N GLY A 36 9.33 18.66 -1.47
CA GLY A 36 9.94 20.00 -1.62
C GLY A 36 9.35 20.88 -2.72
N HIS A 37 8.64 20.31 -3.72
CA HIS A 37 7.98 21.08 -4.78
C HIS A 37 6.79 21.92 -4.29
N LYS A 38 6.31 21.67 -3.06
CA LYS A 38 5.22 22.43 -2.42
C LYS A 38 4.02 22.64 -3.33
N ARG A 39 3.49 21.54 -3.90
CA ARG A 39 2.38 21.54 -4.86
C ARG A 39 2.65 22.44 -6.09
N GLY A 40 3.90 22.44 -6.56
CA GLY A 40 4.30 23.23 -7.73
C GLY A 40 4.51 24.72 -7.47
N HIS A 41 4.47 25.19 -6.21
CA HIS A 41 4.75 26.60 -5.89
C HIS A 41 6.21 27.00 -6.15
N PHE A 42 7.13 26.06 -6.24
CA PHE A 42 8.52 26.28 -6.62
C PHE A 42 8.78 25.76 -8.03
N GLU A 43 8.56 26.60 -9.00
CA GLU A 43 8.85 26.27 -10.39
C GLU A 43 10.31 26.56 -10.75
N THR A 44 10.95 25.57 -11.35
CA THR A 44 12.24 25.68 -12.01
C THR A 44 12.08 25.38 -13.50
N ASP A 45 13.08 25.71 -14.33
CA ASP A 45 13.04 25.31 -15.74
C ASP A 45 12.96 23.80 -15.93
N LEU A 46 13.55 23.03 -15.00
CA LEU A 46 13.45 21.59 -14.98
C LEU A 46 12.04 21.12 -14.59
N SER A 47 11.46 21.69 -13.53
CA SER A 47 10.12 21.28 -13.09
C SER A 47 9.06 21.60 -14.14
N ARG A 48 9.17 22.71 -14.85
CA ARG A 48 8.27 23.04 -15.97
C ARG A 48 8.34 22.04 -17.13
N LYS A 49 9.55 21.53 -17.44
CA LYS A 49 9.72 20.49 -18.46
C LYS A 49 9.16 19.15 -18.02
N LEU A 50 9.18 18.87 -16.73
CA LEU A 50 8.75 17.60 -16.14
C LEU A 50 7.30 17.66 -15.59
N SER A 51 6.72 18.85 -15.51
CA SER A 51 5.38 19.09 -14.95
C SER A 51 4.28 18.16 -15.48
N PRO A 52 4.26 17.75 -16.75
CA PRO A 52 3.30 16.75 -17.22
C PRO A 52 3.50 15.35 -16.60
N LEU A 53 4.70 15.08 -16.06
CA LEU A 53 5.08 13.79 -15.47
C LEU A 53 5.07 13.83 -13.94
N PHE A 54 5.21 15.01 -13.36
CA PHE A 54 5.14 15.27 -11.92
C PHE A 54 3.90 16.10 -11.64
N ALA A 55 2.76 15.49 -11.72
CA ALA A 55 1.57 16.09 -11.16
C ALA A 55 1.85 16.46 -9.70
N ASN A 56 1.27 17.55 -9.23
CA ASN A 56 1.42 18.03 -7.86
C ASN A 56 0.69 17.12 -6.83
N ASP A 57 0.67 15.84 -7.10
CA ASP A 57 -0.28 14.88 -6.57
C ASP A 57 0.29 14.02 -5.45
N ASP A 58 1.56 14.22 -5.08
CA ASP A 58 2.12 13.56 -3.93
C ASP A 58 2.07 14.46 -2.69
N VAL A 59 1.55 13.91 -1.64
CA VAL A 59 1.55 14.51 -0.31
C VAL A 59 2.12 13.50 0.67
N ASN A 60 2.81 14.00 1.70
CA ASN A 60 3.17 13.15 2.83
C ASN A 60 1.91 12.85 3.68
N ALA A 61 1.98 12.93 4.98
CA ALA A 61 0.84 12.75 5.89
C ALA A 61 0.45 14.11 6.54
N PRO A 62 0.00 15.12 5.75
CA PRO A 62 -0.49 16.36 6.33
C PRO A 62 -1.77 16.12 7.10
N TYR A 63 -2.19 17.13 7.86
CA TYR A 63 -3.42 17.04 8.63
C TYR A 63 -4.62 16.64 7.75
N GLY A 64 -5.34 15.63 8.17
CA GLY A 64 -6.50 15.08 7.44
C GLY A 64 -6.20 13.96 6.46
N MET A 65 -4.91 13.69 6.12
CA MET A 65 -4.53 12.67 5.12
C MET A 65 -4.20 11.30 5.71
N ASP A 66 -4.30 11.14 7.05
CA ASP A 66 -3.96 9.88 7.73
C ASP A 66 -2.46 9.51 7.63
N ASN A 67 -2.08 8.36 8.16
CA ASN A 67 -0.72 7.85 8.13
C ASN A 67 -0.72 6.38 7.71
N LEU A 68 -0.03 6.07 6.62
CA LEU A 68 0.01 4.72 6.05
C LEU A 68 0.59 3.66 7.01
N ALA A 69 1.52 4.03 7.89
CA ALA A 69 2.09 3.10 8.87
C ALA A 69 1.13 2.79 10.02
N TYR A 70 0.18 3.68 10.30
CA TYR A 70 -0.82 3.55 11.37
C TYR A 70 -2.16 4.13 10.93
N PRO A 71 -2.82 3.53 9.92
CA PRO A 71 -4.05 4.06 9.36
C PRO A 71 -5.19 4.04 10.39
N LYS A 72 -5.89 5.16 10.52
CA LYS A 72 -6.98 5.34 11.51
C LYS A 72 -8.23 5.95 10.93
N THR A 73 -8.12 6.67 9.82
CA THR A 73 -9.20 7.43 9.19
C THR A 73 -9.34 7.07 7.71
N VAL A 74 -9.03 7.96 6.81
CA VAL A 74 -9.33 7.80 5.37
C VAL A 74 -8.55 6.66 4.69
N ILE A 75 -7.31 6.38 5.12
CA ILE A 75 -6.58 5.21 4.62
C ILE A 75 -7.22 3.94 5.18
N LYS A 76 -7.58 3.93 6.47
CA LYS A 76 -8.25 2.79 7.09
C LYS A 76 -9.58 2.47 6.41
N GLU A 77 -10.40 3.49 6.12
CA GLU A 77 -11.66 3.31 5.38
C GLU A 77 -11.41 2.75 3.98
N ALA A 78 -10.37 3.22 3.26
CA ALA A 78 -10.01 2.71 1.95
C ALA A 78 -9.55 1.24 2.01
N GLU A 79 -8.77 0.85 3.04
CA GLU A 79 -8.37 -0.53 3.28
C GLU A 79 -9.57 -1.45 3.55
N GLU A 80 -10.55 -0.99 4.31
CA GLU A 80 -11.79 -1.74 4.59
C GLU A 80 -12.65 -1.94 3.34
N LEU A 81 -12.78 -0.91 2.50
CA LEU A 81 -13.45 -1.01 1.21
C LEU A 81 -12.77 -2.04 0.30
N MET A 82 -11.44 -1.99 0.21
CA MET A 82 -10.66 -2.94 -0.59
C MET A 82 -10.77 -4.37 -0.03
N ALA A 83 -10.66 -4.54 1.29
CA ALA A 83 -10.82 -5.84 1.92
C ALA A 83 -12.18 -6.46 1.60
N GLN A 84 -13.27 -5.68 1.68
CA GLN A 84 -14.60 -6.14 1.31
C GLN A 84 -14.70 -6.49 -0.18
N ALA A 85 -14.16 -5.66 -1.08
CA ALA A 85 -14.15 -5.91 -2.52
C ALA A 85 -13.42 -7.19 -2.88
N MET A 86 -12.33 -7.50 -2.19
CA MET A 86 -11.49 -8.69 -2.39
C MET A 86 -11.95 -9.91 -1.58
N HIS A 87 -13.04 -9.79 -0.81
CA HIS A 87 -13.52 -10.83 0.11
C HIS A 87 -12.45 -11.30 1.12
N ALA A 88 -11.57 -10.38 1.53
CA ALA A 88 -10.54 -10.59 2.53
C ALA A 88 -10.96 -10.04 3.89
N ASP A 89 -10.35 -10.54 4.98
CA ASP A 89 -10.60 -10.02 6.32
C ASP A 89 -9.92 -8.66 6.52
N HIS A 90 -8.75 -8.48 5.90
CA HIS A 90 -7.94 -7.25 5.96
C HIS A 90 -7.27 -6.96 4.62
N CYS A 91 -7.02 -5.68 4.37
CA CYS A 91 -6.20 -5.20 3.28
C CYS A 91 -5.18 -4.20 3.84
N PHE A 92 -3.98 -4.20 3.28
CA PHE A 92 -2.91 -3.26 3.63
C PHE A 92 -2.35 -2.66 2.35
N PHE A 93 -2.33 -1.35 2.25
CA PHE A 93 -1.70 -0.68 1.11
C PHE A 93 -0.17 -0.66 1.27
N SER A 94 0.54 -0.93 0.18
CA SER A 94 1.99 -0.91 0.13
C SER A 94 2.48 0.07 -0.93
N VAL A 95 3.43 0.92 -0.56
CA VAL A 95 4.10 1.87 -1.47
C VAL A 95 5.46 1.38 -1.96
N ASN A 96 5.89 0.19 -1.52
CA ASN A 96 7.17 -0.43 -1.88
C ASN A 96 7.03 -1.51 -2.97
N GLY A 97 5.95 -1.44 -3.75
CA GLY A 97 5.64 -2.39 -4.80
C GLY A 97 5.36 -3.81 -4.28
N THR A 98 5.11 -4.73 -5.20
CA THR A 98 4.83 -6.14 -4.88
C THR A 98 5.99 -6.80 -4.12
N THR A 99 7.23 -6.39 -4.37
CA THR A 99 8.38 -6.89 -3.61
C THR A 99 8.25 -6.60 -2.13
N GLY A 100 7.85 -5.38 -1.76
CA GLY A 100 7.59 -5.02 -0.35
C GLY A 100 6.49 -5.87 0.27
N GLY A 101 5.40 -6.10 -0.44
CA GLY A 101 4.30 -6.97 -0.01
C GLY A 101 4.74 -8.43 0.21
N ILE A 102 5.54 -8.99 -0.71
CA ILE A 102 6.08 -10.34 -0.57
C ILE A 102 6.99 -10.44 0.66
N LEU A 103 7.90 -9.49 0.85
CA LEU A 103 8.79 -9.49 2.03
C LEU A 103 7.99 -9.36 3.33
N ALA A 104 6.99 -8.49 3.37
CA ALA A 104 6.11 -8.34 4.52
C ALA A 104 5.36 -9.66 4.85
N ALA A 105 4.85 -10.36 3.83
CA ALA A 105 4.18 -11.64 4.01
C ALA A 105 5.14 -12.71 4.57
N PHE A 106 6.36 -12.80 4.03
CA PHE A 106 7.36 -13.75 4.55
C PHE A 106 7.74 -13.46 6.00
N LEU A 107 8.04 -12.20 6.31
CA LEU A 107 8.44 -11.82 7.67
C LEU A 107 7.31 -11.84 8.69
N GLY A 108 6.07 -11.63 8.23
CA GLY A 108 4.89 -11.63 9.11
C GLY A 108 4.28 -13.00 9.35
N CYS A 109 4.46 -13.96 8.43
CA CYS A 109 3.80 -15.26 8.47
C CYS A 109 4.73 -16.43 8.78
N LEU A 110 6.06 -16.26 8.67
CA LEU A 110 7.03 -17.34 8.77
C LEU A 110 8.05 -17.09 9.85
N ASN A 111 8.45 -18.16 10.52
CA ASN A 111 9.57 -18.22 11.45
C ASN A 111 10.77 -18.95 10.81
N GLU A 112 11.93 -18.82 11.44
CA GLU A 112 13.10 -19.62 11.06
C GLU A 112 12.76 -21.12 11.05
N LYS A 113 13.16 -21.81 9.97
CA LYS A 113 12.92 -23.25 9.71
C LYS A 113 11.48 -23.64 9.36
N ASP A 114 10.53 -22.73 9.29
CA ASP A 114 9.22 -23.04 8.73
C ASP A 114 9.35 -23.49 7.27
N LYS A 115 8.55 -24.48 6.86
CA LYS A 115 8.58 -25.01 5.49
C LYS A 115 7.59 -24.26 4.61
N VAL A 116 8.07 -23.79 3.45
CA VAL A 116 7.26 -23.08 2.46
C VAL A 116 7.28 -23.82 1.14
N ILE A 117 6.12 -24.17 0.62
CA ILE A 117 5.98 -24.81 -0.70
C ILE A 117 5.99 -23.72 -1.76
N LEU A 118 6.89 -23.84 -2.73
CA LEU A 118 7.11 -22.86 -3.78
C LEU A 118 7.27 -23.53 -5.15
N PRO A 119 6.77 -22.91 -6.23
CA PRO A 119 7.14 -23.35 -7.58
C PRO A 119 8.60 -22.99 -7.88
N GLY A 120 9.24 -23.75 -8.75
CA GLY A 120 10.66 -23.55 -9.10
C GLY A 120 10.97 -22.24 -9.85
N ASN A 121 9.94 -21.56 -10.40
CA ASN A 121 10.06 -20.33 -11.20
C ASN A 121 9.65 -19.08 -10.44
N VAL A 122 9.85 -19.03 -9.12
CA VAL A 122 9.50 -17.87 -8.30
C VAL A 122 10.30 -16.61 -8.66
N HIS A 123 9.68 -15.45 -8.44
CA HIS A 123 10.38 -14.17 -8.55
C HIS A 123 11.45 -14.03 -7.47
N LYS A 124 12.53 -13.31 -7.76
CA LYS A 124 13.67 -13.10 -6.82
C LYS A 124 13.27 -12.54 -5.46
N SER A 125 12.17 -11.76 -5.36
CA SER A 125 11.67 -11.26 -4.07
C SER A 125 11.26 -12.38 -3.12
N VAL A 126 10.78 -13.52 -3.63
CA VAL A 126 10.44 -14.71 -2.83
C VAL A 126 11.72 -15.33 -2.26
N ILE A 127 12.79 -15.41 -3.07
CA ILE A 127 14.09 -15.88 -2.59
C ILE A 127 14.65 -14.96 -1.52
N ASN A 128 14.53 -13.63 -1.70
CA ASN A 128 14.92 -12.67 -0.68
C ASN A 128 14.09 -12.84 0.61
N GLY A 129 12.78 -13.10 0.48
CA GLY A 129 11.89 -13.39 1.61
C GLY A 129 12.32 -14.63 2.40
N LEU A 130 12.70 -15.72 1.71
CA LEU A 130 13.26 -16.92 2.33
C LEU A 130 14.54 -16.63 3.13
N ILE A 131 15.46 -15.87 2.52
CA ILE A 131 16.73 -15.51 3.18
C ILE A 131 16.46 -14.70 4.46
N LEU A 132 15.57 -13.72 4.38
CA LEU A 132 15.26 -12.84 5.51
C LEU A 132 14.48 -13.52 6.63
N SER A 133 13.55 -14.43 6.28
CA SER A 133 12.74 -15.15 7.27
C SER A 133 13.44 -16.37 7.86
N GLY A 134 14.49 -16.90 7.19
CA GLY A 134 15.12 -18.16 7.55
C GLY A 134 14.26 -19.40 7.28
N ALA A 135 13.20 -19.25 6.50
CA ALA A 135 12.31 -20.36 6.13
C ALA A 135 12.98 -21.30 5.13
N VAL A 136 12.55 -22.56 5.12
CA VAL A 136 13.10 -23.64 4.30
C VAL A 136 12.17 -23.89 3.11
N PRO A 137 12.62 -23.69 1.86
CA PRO A 137 11.80 -23.92 0.68
C PRO A 137 11.62 -25.40 0.39
N VAL A 138 10.42 -25.78 -0.01
CA VAL A 138 10.09 -27.07 -0.63
C VAL A 138 9.65 -26.75 -2.07
N PHE A 139 10.54 -26.95 -3.02
CA PHE A 139 10.21 -26.63 -4.42
C PHE A 139 9.37 -27.74 -5.06
N VAL A 140 8.34 -27.34 -5.78
CA VAL A 140 7.55 -28.21 -6.64
C VAL A 140 7.75 -27.80 -8.10
N SER A 141 7.94 -28.80 -8.95
CA SER A 141 8.05 -28.55 -10.39
C SER A 141 6.65 -28.38 -10.97
N PRO A 142 6.42 -27.35 -11.81
CA PRO A 142 5.18 -27.25 -12.58
C PRO A 142 5.11 -28.48 -13.51
N GLN A 143 3.94 -29.10 -13.58
CA GLN A 143 3.68 -30.10 -14.64
C GLN A 143 3.34 -29.32 -15.92
N ILE A 144 4.03 -29.66 -17.00
CA ILE A 144 3.82 -29.13 -18.35
C ILE A 144 2.82 -30.03 -19.07
#